data_fbb79f7daa7da1f5cad17eba022ebd58
#
_entry.id   fbb79f7daa7da1f5cad17eba022ebd58
#
_cell.length_a   1.000
_cell.length_b   1.000
_cell.length_c   1.000
_cell.angle_alpha   90.00
_cell.angle_beta   90.00
_cell.angle_gamma   90.00
#
_symmetry.space_group_name_H-M   'P 1'
#
loop_
_entity.id
_entity.type
_entity.pdbx_description
1 polymer ?
#
loop_
_entity_poly.entity_id
_entity_poly.type
_entity_poly.pdbx_seq_one_letter_code
_entity_poly.pdbx_strand_id
1 'polypeptide(L)'
;MTQRKGIILAGGSGTRLYPITMGVSKQLLPIYDKPMVYYPLTVLMMAGIREVMVITTPNDADQFKRVLGDGSQWGISLQYKVQPSPDGLAQAFILAEQFLAGAPSVMVLGDNIFCGHGLPDLLQEADKTTSGATIFTYQVADPERYGVVDFDKDGSVKSIIEKPSVPPSNLAVTGLYFVDETAPERAKNVRPSARGELEITSLLKSYLCDDALSVQTMGSCFAWMDAGTHDSLLDAGNFVRTLTERQGIPVGSPDRVALDMGWIGEAKQKNCAQKKNLVERPTALHLSKPSDNITNALSISNSSAEIDLGGLTPSNLISNCLVKEKDQTGLILSPLKITAIRRKSGGVAGFMEEMHKADSS
;
A
#
# COMPACT_ATOMS: atom_id res chain seq x y z
N MET A 1 16.47 -23.94 -9.65
CA MET A 1 16.82 -22.60 -9.12
C MET A 1 16.15 -22.46 -7.78
N THR A 2 16.87 -22.05 -6.74
CA THR A 2 16.32 -21.80 -5.41
C THR A 2 15.42 -20.57 -5.51
N GLN A 3 14.16 -20.69 -5.04
CA GLN A 3 13.20 -19.59 -5.07
C GLN A 3 13.66 -18.47 -4.14
N ARG A 4 13.63 -17.21 -4.59
CA ARG A 4 13.94 -16.02 -3.79
C ARG A 4 13.03 -15.91 -2.58
N LYS A 5 13.57 -15.50 -1.43
CA LYS A 5 12.83 -15.30 -0.18
C LYS A 5 12.73 -13.82 0.17
N GLY A 6 11.66 -13.45 0.88
CA GLY A 6 11.40 -12.06 1.28
C GLY A 6 11.80 -11.77 2.72
N ILE A 7 12.23 -10.54 2.96
CA ILE A 7 12.47 -9.99 4.30
C ILE A 7 11.70 -8.68 4.41
N ILE A 8 10.86 -8.54 5.43
CA ILE A 8 10.30 -7.25 5.84
C ILE A 8 11.04 -6.83 7.10
N LEU A 9 11.78 -5.73 7.03
CA LEU A 9 12.42 -5.18 8.22
C LEU A 9 11.48 -4.16 8.87
N ALA A 10 10.85 -4.58 9.94
CA ALA A 10 9.89 -3.82 10.73
C ALA A 10 10.43 -3.51 12.14
N GLY A 11 11.71 -3.22 12.22
CA GLY A 11 12.41 -2.79 13.43
C GLY A 11 12.42 -1.27 13.58
N GLY A 12 13.09 -0.82 14.64
CA GLY A 12 13.29 0.60 14.92
C GLY A 12 12.32 1.16 15.96
N SER A 13 12.78 2.16 16.72
CA SER A 13 12.08 2.73 17.88
C SER A 13 10.92 3.66 17.52
N GLY A 14 10.80 4.10 16.25
CA GLY A 14 9.73 5.01 15.81
C GLY A 14 9.70 6.37 16.51
N THR A 15 10.78 6.83 17.12
CA THR A 15 10.83 8.03 17.98
C THR A 15 10.37 9.32 17.29
N ARG A 16 10.55 9.42 15.97
CA ARG A 16 10.08 10.57 15.19
C ARG A 16 8.56 10.70 15.13
N LEU A 17 7.82 9.64 15.50
CA LEU A 17 6.36 9.59 15.55
C LEU A 17 5.83 9.60 17.00
N TYR A 18 6.66 9.94 17.99
CA TYR A 18 6.18 10.13 19.35
C TYR A 18 5.09 11.23 19.39
N PRO A 19 4.04 11.07 20.23
CA PRO A 19 3.81 9.97 21.19
C PRO A 19 3.05 8.76 20.60
N ILE A 20 2.67 8.75 19.32
CA ILE A 20 1.84 7.71 18.69
C ILE A 20 2.48 6.32 18.82
N THR A 21 3.81 6.26 18.71
CA THR A 21 4.59 5.01 18.75
C THR A 21 4.97 4.56 20.16
N MET A 22 4.42 5.16 21.21
CA MET A 22 4.66 4.70 22.60
C MET A 22 4.01 3.34 22.89
N GLY A 23 2.88 3.05 22.27
CA GLY A 23 2.10 1.84 22.54
C GLY A 23 1.97 0.89 21.34
N VAL A 24 2.51 1.27 20.18
CA VAL A 24 2.38 0.49 18.96
C VAL A 24 3.58 0.70 18.04
N SER A 25 4.02 -0.39 17.38
CA SER A 25 5.05 -0.28 16.34
C SER A 25 4.61 0.66 15.23
N LYS A 26 5.54 1.48 14.73
CA LYS A 26 5.33 2.38 13.59
C LYS A 26 4.67 1.67 12.41
N GLN A 27 5.14 0.49 12.06
CA GLN A 27 4.69 -0.27 10.90
C GLN A 27 3.29 -0.88 11.07
N LEU A 28 2.72 -0.80 12.28
CA LEU A 28 1.33 -1.18 12.57
C LEU A 28 0.37 0.02 12.60
N LEU A 29 0.89 1.24 12.50
CA LEU A 29 0.05 2.43 12.35
C LEU A 29 -0.76 2.35 11.03
N PRO A 30 -1.98 2.87 11.03
CA PRO A 30 -2.81 2.85 9.83
C PRO A 30 -2.28 3.83 8.78
N ILE A 31 -2.20 3.37 7.55
CA ILE A 31 -2.12 4.19 6.34
C ILE A 31 -3.49 4.09 5.68
N TYR A 32 -4.32 5.10 5.88
CA TYR A 32 -5.71 5.17 5.47
C TYR A 32 -6.56 4.05 6.09
N ASP A 33 -6.74 2.90 5.45
CA ASP A 33 -7.68 1.84 5.81
C ASP A 33 -7.02 0.54 6.31
N LYS A 34 -5.68 0.47 6.35
CA LYS A 34 -4.95 -0.75 6.74
C LYS A 34 -3.60 -0.46 7.39
N PRO A 35 -3.03 -1.42 8.14
CA PRO A 35 -1.70 -1.28 8.74
C PRO A 35 -0.62 -1.04 7.69
N MET A 36 0.33 -0.17 7.99
CA MET A 36 1.44 0.22 7.13
C MET A 36 2.20 -1.00 6.56
N VAL A 37 2.44 -2.03 7.37
CA VAL A 37 3.18 -3.24 6.96
C VAL A 37 2.52 -4.01 5.80
N TYR A 38 1.24 -3.77 5.49
CA TYR A 38 0.57 -4.40 4.35
C TYR A 38 1.15 -3.92 3.02
N TYR A 39 1.61 -2.67 2.94
CA TYR A 39 2.17 -2.11 1.71
C TYR A 39 3.48 -2.80 1.30
N PRO A 40 4.52 -2.88 2.15
CA PRO A 40 5.72 -3.63 1.81
C PRO A 40 5.44 -5.14 1.62
N LEU A 41 4.49 -5.73 2.35
CA LEU A 41 4.11 -7.12 2.12
C LEU A 41 3.56 -7.31 0.70
N THR A 42 2.71 -6.41 0.21
CA THR A 42 2.19 -6.49 -1.16
C THR A 42 3.26 -6.31 -2.22
N VAL A 43 4.31 -5.52 -1.95
CA VAL A 43 5.47 -5.40 -2.86
C VAL A 43 6.16 -6.76 -3.03
N LEU A 44 6.43 -7.47 -1.93
CA LEU A 44 7.00 -8.82 -1.99
C LEU A 44 6.08 -9.80 -2.72
N MET A 45 4.78 -9.73 -2.45
CA MET A 45 3.80 -10.60 -3.11
C MET A 45 3.73 -10.32 -4.62
N MET A 46 3.75 -9.05 -5.06
CA MET A 46 3.79 -8.67 -6.48
C MET A 46 5.08 -9.14 -7.18
N ALA A 47 6.20 -9.22 -6.44
CA ALA A 47 7.44 -9.83 -6.92
C ALA A 47 7.37 -11.37 -6.99
N GLY A 48 6.23 -12.00 -6.66
CA GLY A 48 6.07 -13.45 -6.67
C GLY A 48 6.61 -14.17 -5.44
N ILE A 49 7.03 -13.45 -4.40
CA ILE A 49 7.65 -14.02 -3.20
C ILE A 49 6.56 -14.61 -2.29
N ARG A 50 6.75 -15.88 -1.91
CA ARG A 50 5.79 -16.61 -1.07
C ARG A 50 6.31 -16.97 0.32
N GLU A 51 7.61 -17.01 0.52
CA GLU A 51 8.24 -17.22 1.83
C GLU A 51 8.81 -15.88 2.33
N VAL A 52 8.30 -15.37 3.43
CA VAL A 52 8.67 -14.06 3.96
C VAL A 52 9.01 -14.14 5.44
N MET A 53 10.13 -13.56 5.84
CA MET A 53 10.49 -13.31 7.23
C MET A 53 10.19 -11.87 7.61
N VAL A 54 9.43 -11.68 8.67
CA VAL A 54 9.16 -10.37 9.28
C VAL A 54 10.08 -10.20 10.48
N ILE A 55 10.99 -9.23 10.40
CA ILE A 55 11.94 -8.91 11.47
C ILE A 55 11.38 -7.74 12.27
N THR A 56 11.15 -7.96 13.56
CA THR A 56 10.48 -7.01 14.46
C THR A 56 11.32 -6.69 15.68
N THR A 57 10.93 -5.66 16.44
CA THR A 57 11.47 -5.43 17.77
C THR A 57 11.00 -6.52 18.76
N PRO A 58 11.68 -6.71 19.92
CA PRO A 58 11.22 -7.65 20.94
C PRO A 58 9.80 -7.37 21.44
N ASN A 59 9.43 -6.10 21.57
CA ASN A 59 8.15 -5.67 22.14
C ASN A 59 6.97 -5.83 21.19
N ASP A 60 7.21 -5.86 19.88
CA ASP A 60 6.16 -5.78 18.87
C ASP A 60 5.83 -7.12 18.19
N ALA A 61 6.67 -8.16 18.38
CA ALA A 61 6.56 -9.43 17.67
C ALA A 61 5.17 -10.06 17.73
N ASP A 62 4.52 -10.04 18.89
CA ASP A 62 3.20 -10.63 19.05
C ASP A 62 2.09 -9.79 18.42
N GLN A 63 2.28 -8.48 18.30
CA GLN A 63 1.35 -7.61 17.58
C GLN A 63 1.38 -7.91 16.08
N PHE A 64 2.58 -8.06 15.50
CA PHE A 64 2.73 -8.46 14.10
C PHE A 64 2.12 -9.83 13.81
N LYS A 65 2.36 -10.82 14.67
CA LYS A 65 1.74 -12.15 14.54
C LYS A 65 0.21 -12.11 14.58
N ARG A 66 -0.38 -11.26 15.42
CA ARG A 66 -1.84 -11.07 15.49
C ARG A 66 -2.40 -10.43 14.22
N VAL A 67 -1.66 -9.48 13.64
CA VAL A 67 -2.11 -8.73 12.44
C VAL A 67 -1.93 -9.53 11.16
N LEU A 68 -0.79 -10.20 11.00
CA LEU A 68 -0.40 -10.87 9.75
C LEU A 68 -0.68 -12.37 9.76
N GLY A 69 -0.78 -13.01 10.92
CA GLY A 69 -0.94 -14.47 11.06
C GLY A 69 0.28 -15.22 10.53
N ASP A 70 0.04 -16.40 9.97
CA ASP A 70 1.06 -17.23 9.31
C ASP A 70 1.14 -17.01 7.78
N GLY A 71 0.32 -16.13 7.22
CA GLY A 71 0.26 -15.83 5.80
C GLY A 71 -0.57 -16.79 4.96
N SER A 72 -1.03 -17.90 5.52
CA SER A 72 -1.80 -18.93 4.79
C SER A 72 -3.10 -18.40 4.18
N GLN A 73 -3.69 -17.35 4.77
CA GLN A 73 -4.87 -16.66 4.26
C GLN A 73 -4.61 -16.05 2.87
N TRP A 74 -3.39 -15.69 2.55
CA TRP A 74 -2.96 -15.10 1.27
C TRP A 74 -2.19 -16.10 0.38
N GLY A 75 -2.03 -17.35 0.82
CA GLY A 75 -1.26 -18.36 0.08
C GLY A 75 0.26 -18.18 0.18
N ILE A 76 0.75 -17.47 1.18
CA ILE A 76 2.17 -17.27 1.51
C ILE A 76 2.49 -17.88 2.87
N SER A 77 3.78 -17.97 3.22
CA SER A 77 4.28 -18.41 4.52
C SER A 77 5.02 -17.25 5.19
N LEU A 78 4.59 -16.88 6.40
CA LEU A 78 5.23 -15.84 7.20
C LEU A 78 5.96 -16.46 8.39
N GLN A 79 7.24 -16.10 8.54
CA GLN A 79 8.04 -16.39 9.72
C GLN A 79 8.41 -15.08 10.42
N TYR A 80 8.67 -15.16 11.73
CA TYR A 80 8.96 -13.98 12.54
C TYR A 80 10.31 -14.14 13.24
N LYS A 81 11.11 -13.08 13.20
CA LYS A 81 12.39 -13.00 13.86
C LYS A 81 12.48 -11.72 14.67
N VAL A 82 13.03 -11.81 15.85
CA VAL A 82 13.28 -10.62 16.69
C VAL A 82 14.66 -10.08 16.39
N GLN A 83 14.75 -8.77 16.13
CA GLN A 83 15.98 -7.99 16.13
C GLN A 83 16.19 -7.45 17.55
N PRO A 84 17.21 -7.92 18.30
CA PRO A 84 17.35 -7.56 19.71
C PRO A 84 17.65 -6.08 19.95
N SER A 85 18.42 -5.46 19.03
CA SER A 85 18.81 -4.05 19.04
C SER A 85 18.80 -3.50 17.61
N PRO A 86 18.53 -2.20 17.41
CA PRO A 86 18.47 -1.58 16.10
C PRO A 86 19.89 -1.29 15.54
N ASP A 87 20.66 -2.35 15.31
CA ASP A 87 22.08 -2.24 14.91
C ASP A 87 22.27 -1.95 13.41
N GLY A 88 21.23 -1.56 12.71
CA GLY A 88 21.27 -1.17 11.30
C GLY A 88 20.53 -2.12 10.35
N LEU A 89 20.36 -1.66 9.10
CA LEU A 89 19.55 -2.39 8.12
C LEU A 89 20.24 -3.67 7.62
N ALA A 90 21.57 -3.67 7.47
CA ALA A 90 22.30 -4.85 7.00
C ALA A 90 22.23 -6.03 7.97
N GLN A 91 21.99 -5.78 9.28
CA GLN A 91 21.79 -6.84 10.27
C GLN A 91 20.63 -7.78 9.90
N ALA A 92 19.64 -7.30 9.16
CA ALA A 92 18.50 -8.10 8.74
C ALA A 92 18.92 -9.36 7.97
N PHE A 93 19.93 -9.29 7.13
CA PHE A 93 20.44 -10.43 6.36
C PHE A 93 21.15 -11.44 7.28
N ILE A 94 21.87 -10.97 8.30
CA ILE A 94 22.52 -11.84 9.31
C ILE A 94 21.45 -12.60 10.10
N LEU A 95 20.41 -11.90 10.54
CA LEU A 95 19.30 -12.50 11.30
C LEU A 95 18.49 -13.50 10.47
N ALA A 96 18.38 -13.25 9.18
CA ALA A 96 17.64 -14.08 8.23
C ALA A 96 18.46 -15.23 7.63
N GLU A 97 19.76 -15.36 7.88
CA GLU A 97 20.64 -16.32 7.22
C GLU A 97 20.12 -17.76 7.27
N GLN A 98 19.69 -18.22 8.44
CA GLN A 98 19.13 -19.56 8.59
C GLN A 98 17.83 -19.76 7.79
N PHE A 99 16.98 -18.72 7.73
CA PHE A 99 15.74 -18.74 6.95
C PHE A 99 16.06 -18.74 5.45
N LEU A 100 17.02 -17.94 5.02
CA LEU A 100 17.42 -17.85 3.62
C LEU A 100 18.02 -19.16 3.12
N ALA A 101 18.82 -19.84 3.95
CA ALA A 101 19.40 -21.16 3.63
C ALA A 101 20.10 -21.19 2.25
N GLY A 102 20.86 -20.14 1.93
CA GLY A 102 21.56 -20.01 0.65
C GLY A 102 20.68 -19.59 -0.54
N ALA A 103 19.45 -19.15 -0.29
CA ALA A 103 18.62 -18.57 -1.35
C ALA A 103 18.89 -17.07 -1.52
N PRO A 104 18.78 -16.53 -2.75
CA PRO A 104 18.73 -15.10 -2.98
C PRO A 104 17.53 -14.50 -2.25
N SER A 105 17.59 -13.21 -1.93
CA SER A 105 16.53 -12.58 -1.14
C SER A 105 16.14 -11.21 -1.68
N VAL A 106 14.96 -10.76 -1.25
CA VAL A 106 14.52 -9.38 -1.41
C VAL A 106 14.14 -8.83 -0.04
N MET A 107 14.75 -7.72 0.34
CA MET A 107 14.41 -7.00 1.57
C MET A 107 13.65 -5.74 1.23
N VAL A 108 12.57 -5.50 1.98
CA VAL A 108 11.81 -4.25 1.94
C VAL A 108 11.69 -3.68 3.34
N LEU A 109 11.83 -2.35 3.45
CA LEU A 109 11.61 -1.66 4.72
C LEU A 109 10.12 -1.58 5.03
N GLY A 110 9.77 -1.88 6.28
CA GLY A 110 8.37 -2.03 6.73
C GLY A 110 7.55 -0.73 6.75
N ASP A 111 8.19 0.41 6.52
CA ASP A 111 7.60 1.74 6.46
C ASP A 111 7.61 2.37 5.06
N ASN A 112 8.02 1.60 4.05
CA ASN A 112 8.09 2.08 2.68
C ASN A 112 6.83 1.70 1.90
N ILE A 113 6.27 2.67 1.21
CA ILE A 113 5.10 2.52 0.35
C ILE A 113 5.55 2.74 -1.08
N PHE A 114 5.28 1.76 -1.94
CA PHE A 114 5.54 1.84 -3.37
C PHE A 114 4.22 1.74 -4.12
N CYS A 115 4.00 2.64 -5.05
CA CYS A 115 2.83 2.64 -5.92
C CYS A 115 3.22 3.17 -7.29
N GLY A 116 2.70 2.58 -8.34
CA GLY A 116 2.94 3.05 -9.71
C GLY A 116 2.52 2.04 -10.76
N HIS A 117 2.22 2.55 -11.94
CA HIS A 117 1.95 1.70 -13.09
C HIS A 117 3.22 0.95 -13.48
N GLY A 118 3.10 -0.36 -13.74
CA GLY A 118 4.24 -1.22 -14.08
C GLY A 118 5.12 -1.64 -12.89
N LEU A 119 4.72 -1.36 -11.64
CA LEU A 119 5.46 -1.85 -10.47
C LEU A 119 5.65 -3.37 -10.48
N PRO A 120 4.63 -4.21 -10.76
CA PRO A 120 4.83 -5.66 -10.84
C PRO A 120 5.87 -6.07 -11.89
N ASP A 121 5.89 -5.42 -13.06
CA ASP A 121 6.83 -5.73 -14.14
C ASP A 121 8.27 -5.36 -13.72
N LEU A 122 8.45 -4.21 -13.07
CA LEU A 122 9.71 -3.75 -12.53
C LEU A 122 10.28 -4.75 -11.50
N LEU A 123 9.41 -5.22 -10.59
CA LEU A 123 9.79 -6.19 -9.56
C LEU A 123 10.15 -7.56 -10.15
N GLN A 124 9.37 -8.02 -11.12
CA GLN A 124 9.62 -9.30 -11.80
C GLN A 124 10.91 -9.26 -12.64
N GLU A 125 11.22 -8.12 -13.24
CA GLU A 125 12.50 -7.95 -13.96
C GLU A 125 13.69 -8.02 -12.99
N ALA A 126 13.60 -7.35 -11.85
CA ALA A 126 14.63 -7.44 -10.82
C ALA A 126 14.77 -8.86 -10.24
N ASP A 127 13.69 -9.63 -10.14
CA ASP A 127 13.70 -11.01 -9.65
C ASP A 127 14.42 -11.98 -10.60
N LYS A 128 14.50 -11.69 -11.91
CA LYS A 128 15.24 -12.50 -12.88
C LYS A 128 16.75 -12.48 -12.63
N THR A 129 17.26 -11.40 -12.05
CA THR A 129 18.69 -11.25 -11.72
C THR A 129 18.97 -11.96 -10.39
N THR A 130 19.62 -13.12 -10.44
CA THR A 130 19.89 -13.95 -9.26
C THR A 130 21.28 -13.79 -8.70
N SER A 131 22.21 -13.11 -9.39
CA SER A 131 23.57 -12.81 -8.93
C SER A 131 23.75 -11.31 -8.73
N GLY A 132 24.50 -10.93 -7.71
CA GLY A 132 24.73 -9.53 -7.35
C GLY A 132 23.54 -8.88 -6.62
N ALA A 133 23.48 -7.57 -6.67
CA ALA A 133 22.42 -6.78 -6.07
C ALA A 133 21.74 -5.86 -7.09
N THR A 134 20.41 -5.72 -6.96
CA THR A 134 19.63 -4.71 -7.69
C THR A 134 18.94 -3.80 -6.66
N ILE A 135 19.15 -2.51 -6.81
CA ILE A 135 18.50 -1.47 -5.99
C ILE A 135 17.69 -0.53 -6.85
N PHE A 136 16.76 0.19 -6.20
CA PHE A 136 15.91 1.16 -6.87
C PHE A 136 16.21 2.55 -6.34
N THR A 137 16.34 3.51 -7.25
CA THR A 137 16.47 4.92 -6.90
C THR A 137 15.21 5.69 -7.27
N TYR A 138 14.95 6.73 -6.50
CA TYR A 138 13.83 7.65 -6.71
C TYR A 138 14.31 9.07 -6.54
N GLN A 139 13.85 9.96 -7.42
CA GLN A 139 14.19 11.37 -7.34
C GLN A 139 13.44 12.06 -6.20
N VAL A 140 14.17 12.69 -5.28
CA VAL A 140 13.63 13.37 -4.10
C VAL A 140 14.10 14.82 -4.03
N ALA A 141 13.39 15.63 -3.26
CA ALA A 141 13.75 17.03 -3.03
C ALA A 141 14.74 17.20 -1.83
N ASP A 142 14.82 16.21 -0.95
CA ASP A 142 15.57 16.19 0.31
C ASP A 142 16.52 14.98 0.41
N PRO A 143 17.47 14.81 -0.55
CA PRO A 143 18.30 13.61 -0.69
C PRO A 143 19.22 13.36 0.51
N GLU A 144 19.57 14.39 1.30
CA GLU A 144 20.40 14.28 2.50
C GLU A 144 19.82 13.38 3.60
N ARG A 145 18.57 13.01 3.50
CA ARG A 145 17.89 12.09 4.44
C ARG A 145 18.15 10.63 4.15
N TYR A 146 18.64 10.28 2.97
CA TYR A 146 18.70 8.93 2.42
C TYR A 146 20.12 8.52 2.03
N GLY A 147 20.30 7.26 1.69
CA GLY A 147 21.43 6.84 0.87
C GLY A 147 21.27 7.43 -0.53
N VAL A 148 22.33 8.02 -1.08
CA VAL A 148 22.29 8.72 -2.38
C VAL A 148 23.27 8.06 -3.34
N VAL A 149 22.82 7.81 -4.58
CA VAL A 149 23.66 7.28 -5.66
C VAL A 149 24.28 8.42 -6.45
N ASP A 150 25.59 8.35 -6.68
CA ASP A 150 26.32 9.20 -7.60
C ASP A 150 26.64 8.40 -8.88
N PHE A 151 26.45 9.00 -10.03
CA PHE A 151 26.70 8.38 -11.33
C PHE A 151 27.82 9.09 -12.05
N ASP A 152 28.62 8.33 -12.79
CA ASP A 152 29.58 8.87 -13.73
C ASP A 152 28.88 9.38 -15.01
N LYS A 153 29.64 10.06 -15.86
CA LYS A 153 29.11 10.65 -17.10
C LYS A 153 28.60 9.64 -18.11
N ASP A 154 29.06 8.40 -18.01
CA ASP A 154 28.62 7.26 -18.83
C ASP A 154 27.39 6.53 -18.28
N GLY A 155 26.88 6.98 -17.12
CA GLY A 155 25.71 6.40 -16.43
C GLY A 155 26.04 5.22 -15.52
N SER A 156 27.32 4.86 -15.35
CA SER A 156 27.73 3.85 -14.37
C SER A 156 27.65 4.40 -12.94
N VAL A 157 27.42 3.50 -11.96
CA VAL A 157 27.37 3.87 -10.54
C VAL A 157 28.78 4.13 -10.05
N LYS A 158 29.06 5.38 -9.66
CA LYS A 158 30.34 5.80 -9.11
C LYS A 158 30.43 5.56 -7.61
N SER A 159 29.40 5.91 -6.87
CA SER A 159 29.38 5.74 -5.41
C SER A 159 27.97 5.74 -4.85
N ILE A 160 27.86 5.21 -3.62
CA ILE A 160 26.64 5.32 -2.79
C ILE A 160 27.09 5.93 -1.45
N ILE A 161 26.40 7.00 -1.00
CA ILE A 161 26.77 7.72 0.20
C ILE A 161 25.56 7.78 1.14
N GLU A 162 25.74 7.28 2.37
CA GLU A 162 24.70 7.32 3.41
C GLU A 162 24.53 8.73 3.95
N LYS A 163 23.35 9.28 3.82
CA LYS A 163 22.94 10.59 4.39
C LYS A 163 24.00 11.68 4.26
N PRO A 164 24.42 12.00 3.04
CA PRO A 164 25.48 12.97 2.80
C PRO A 164 25.02 14.36 3.20
N SER A 165 25.88 15.12 3.90
CA SER A 165 25.60 16.54 4.20
C SER A 165 25.57 17.41 2.94
N VAL A 166 26.28 16.99 1.90
CA VAL A 166 26.23 17.59 0.56
C VAL A 166 25.97 16.45 -0.43
N PRO A 167 24.71 16.25 -0.83
CA PRO A 167 24.34 15.18 -1.74
C PRO A 167 24.95 15.36 -3.14
N PRO A 168 25.55 14.31 -3.73
CA PRO A 168 26.10 14.37 -5.09
C PRO A 168 25.02 14.35 -6.17
N SER A 169 23.83 13.88 -5.84
CA SER A 169 22.67 13.81 -6.72
C SER A 169 21.37 13.91 -5.91
N ASN A 170 20.24 13.94 -6.58
CA ASN A 170 18.91 13.85 -5.97
C ASN A 170 18.28 12.44 -6.07
N LEU A 171 19.07 11.43 -6.37
CA LEU A 171 18.63 10.05 -6.54
C LEU A 171 18.83 9.26 -5.23
N ALA A 172 17.78 9.21 -4.43
CA ALA A 172 17.74 8.47 -3.18
C ALA A 172 17.58 6.97 -3.43
N VAL A 173 18.32 6.15 -2.70
CA VAL A 173 18.12 4.71 -2.63
C VAL A 173 16.83 4.44 -1.86
N THR A 174 15.91 3.75 -2.48
CA THR A 174 14.65 3.36 -1.82
C THR A 174 14.88 2.20 -0.84
N GLY A 175 13.87 1.90 -0.01
CA GLY A 175 13.94 0.79 0.93
C GLY A 175 13.59 -0.57 0.32
N LEU A 176 14.06 -0.87 -0.89
CA LEU A 176 13.82 -2.13 -1.59
C LEU A 176 15.11 -2.65 -2.22
N TYR A 177 15.54 -3.85 -1.82
CA TYR A 177 16.84 -4.42 -2.14
C TYR A 177 16.70 -5.87 -2.59
N PHE A 178 17.02 -6.17 -3.83
CA PHE A 178 17.18 -7.52 -4.35
C PHE A 178 18.65 -7.89 -4.27
N VAL A 179 18.96 -9.01 -3.62
CA VAL A 179 20.35 -9.45 -3.40
C VAL A 179 20.47 -10.95 -3.62
N ASP A 180 21.68 -11.37 -3.98
CA ASP A 180 22.01 -12.78 -4.12
C ASP A 180 22.21 -13.49 -2.77
N GLU A 181 22.58 -14.77 -2.82
CA GLU A 181 22.81 -15.63 -1.65
C GLU A 181 23.99 -15.18 -0.79
N THR A 182 24.90 -14.33 -1.30
CA THR A 182 26.09 -13.85 -0.57
C THR A 182 25.77 -12.74 0.43
N ALA A 183 24.56 -12.16 0.39
CA ALA A 183 24.19 -11.02 1.23
C ALA A 183 24.41 -11.24 2.73
N PRO A 184 24.09 -12.39 3.35
CA PRO A 184 24.35 -12.62 4.77
C PRO A 184 25.86 -12.57 5.10
N GLU A 185 26.70 -13.16 4.27
CA GLU A 185 28.15 -13.17 4.48
C GLU A 185 28.75 -11.77 4.28
N ARG A 186 28.31 -11.06 3.24
CA ARG A 186 28.69 -9.64 3.04
C ARG A 186 28.25 -8.76 4.22
N ALA A 187 27.06 -8.98 4.74
CA ALA A 187 26.55 -8.23 5.90
C ALA A 187 27.37 -8.44 7.17
N LYS A 188 27.90 -9.66 7.42
CA LYS A 188 28.82 -9.95 8.54
C LYS A 188 30.13 -9.17 8.44
N ASN A 189 30.56 -8.84 7.23
CA ASN A 189 31.78 -8.10 6.96
C ASN A 189 31.60 -6.56 7.00
N VAL A 190 30.34 -6.07 7.13
CA VAL A 190 30.06 -4.65 7.28
C VAL A 190 30.55 -4.16 8.65
N ARG A 191 31.30 -3.07 8.65
CA ARG A 191 31.73 -2.39 9.90
C ARG A 191 30.66 -1.39 10.31
N PRO A 192 30.38 -1.26 11.62
CA PRO A 192 29.48 -0.24 12.12
C PRO A 192 29.96 1.16 11.71
N SER A 193 29.02 2.00 11.31
CA SER A 193 29.26 3.42 11.00
C SER A 193 29.55 4.23 12.26
N ALA A 194 29.83 5.53 12.11
CA ALA A 194 29.96 6.45 13.24
C ALA A 194 28.69 6.52 14.11
N ARG A 195 27.53 6.07 13.59
CA ARG A 195 26.27 5.96 14.32
C ARG A 195 26.12 4.63 15.07
N GLY A 196 27.09 3.72 14.94
CA GLY A 196 27.04 2.37 15.49
C GLY A 196 26.17 1.39 14.68
N GLU A 197 25.71 1.77 13.48
CA GLU A 197 24.80 0.99 12.65
C GLU A 197 25.54 0.23 11.54
N LEU A 198 25.11 -1.01 11.25
CA LEU A 198 25.48 -1.77 10.07
C LEU A 198 24.67 -1.24 8.89
N GLU A 199 25.25 -0.25 8.19
CA GLU A 199 24.57 0.48 7.14
C GLU A 199 24.32 -0.40 5.90
N ILE A 200 23.12 -0.29 5.33
CA ILE A 200 22.81 -0.97 4.07
C ILE A 200 23.68 -0.45 2.92
N THR A 201 24.00 0.83 2.90
CA THR A 201 24.89 1.45 1.91
C THR A 201 26.30 0.87 1.96
N SER A 202 26.78 0.42 3.13
CA SER A 202 28.07 -0.28 3.25
C SER A 202 28.00 -1.69 2.65
N LEU A 203 26.90 -2.39 2.82
CA LEU A 203 26.66 -3.67 2.15
C LEU A 203 26.62 -3.48 0.62
N LEU A 204 25.87 -2.48 0.14
CA LEU A 204 25.75 -2.19 -1.30
C LEU A 204 27.10 -1.78 -1.92
N LYS A 205 27.94 -1.07 -1.19
CA LYS A 205 29.33 -0.77 -1.64
C LYS A 205 30.15 -2.01 -1.88
N SER A 206 29.95 -3.09 -1.11
CA SER A 206 30.68 -4.35 -1.37
C SER A 206 30.29 -4.96 -2.71
N TYR A 207 29.00 -4.86 -3.09
CA TYR A 207 28.56 -5.27 -4.43
C TYR A 207 29.08 -4.34 -5.52
N LEU A 208 29.10 -3.03 -5.26
CA LEU A 208 29.66 -2.06 -6.21
C LEU A 208 31.15 -2.29 -6.47
N CYS A 209 31.94 -2.61 -5.43
CA CYS A 209 33.37 -2.91 -5.58
C CYS A 209 33.64 -4.17 -6.41
N ASP A 210 32.68 -5.10 -6.47
CA ASP A 210 32.76 -6.34 -7.22
C ASP A 210 32.09 -6.23 -8.62
N ASP A 211 31.74 -5.02 -9.06
CA ASP A 211 30.96 -4.75 -10.29
C ASP A 211 29.63 -5.55 -10.36
N ALA A 212 29.06 -5.87 -9.22
CA ALA A 212 27.88 -6.72 -9.06
C ALA A 212 26.64 -5.93 -8.58
N LEU A 213 26.62 -4.60 -8.70
CA LEU A 213 25.50 -3.74 -8.32
C LEU A 213 24.79 -3.19 -9.55
N SER A 214 23.50 -3.48 -9.65
CA SER A 214 22.59 -2.89 -10.64
C SER A 214 21.69 -1.84 -9.98
N VAL A 215 21.46 -0.72 -10.66
CA VAL A 215 20.59 0.36 -10.19
C VAL A 215 19.49 0.61 -11.21
N GLN A 216 18.24 0.57 -10.76
CA GLN A 216 17.07 0.91 -11.57
C GLN A 216 16.42 2.19 -11.03
N THR A 217 16.26 3.19 -11.88
CA THR A 217 15.61 4.45 -11.48
C THR A 217 14.11 4.37 -11.71
N MET A 218 13.34 4.57 -10.65
CA MET A 218 11.89 4.70 -10.73
C MET A 218 11.52 6.05 -11.35
N GLY A 219 10.76 6.02 -12.44
CA GLY A 219 10.34 7.23 -13.15
C GLY A 219 9.21 7.99 -12.45
N SER A 220 8.78 9.09 -13.04
CA SER A 220 7.75 10.00 -12.51
C SER A 220 6.35 9.38 -12.34
N CYS A 221 6.09 8.21 -12.94
CA CYS A 221 4.83 7.48 -12.78
C CYS A 221 4.78 6.63 -11.50
N PHE A 222 5.87 6.59 -10.73
CA PHE A 222 5.94 5.93 -9.44
C PHE A 222 5.80 6.93 -8.31
N ALA A 223 5.24 6.48 -7.20
CA ALA A 223 5.30 7.15 -5.91
C ALA A 223 6.01 6.24 -4.92
N TRP A 224 7.06 6.77 -4.30
CA TRP A 224 7.73 6.16 -3.18
C TRP A 224 7.65 7.11 -1.98
N MET A 225 7.24 6.59 -0.84
CA MET A 225 7.07 7.35 0.40
C MET A 225 7.64 6.56 1.58
N ASP A 226 8.41 7.25 2.43
CA ASP A 226 8.78 6.77 3.75
C ASP A 226 7.82 7.39 4.78
N ALA A 227 6.96 6.61 5.40
CA ALA A 227 6.04 7.11 6.42
C ALA A 227 6.76 7.30 7.78
N GLY A 228 7.85 8.07 7.79
CA GLY A 228 8.79 8.23 8.91
C GLY A 228 8.50 9.37 9.86
N THR A 229 7.67 10.33 9.48
CA THR A 229 7.30 11.53 10.26
C THR A 229 5.78 11.68 10.27
N HIS A 230 5.25 12.58 11.13
CA HIS A 230 3.81 12.85 11.20
C HIS A 230 3.27 13.33 9.85
N ASP A 231 3.99 14.24 9.18
CA ASP A 231 3.60 14.78 7.89
C ASP A 231 3.62 13.70 6.81
N SER A 232 4.71 12.93 6.70
CA SER A 232 4.80 11.87 5.70
C SER A 232 3.80 10.72 5.92
N LEU A 233 3.43 10.45 7.19
CA LEU A 233 2.37 9.50 7.53
C LEU A 233 0.99 9.99 7.04
N LEU A 234 0.70 11.27 7.25
CA LEU A 234 -0.54 11.92 6.80
C LEU A 234 -0.61 11.98 5.28
N ASP A 235 0.48 12.38 4.62
CA ASP A 235 0.58 12.45 3.16
C ASP A 235 0.38 11.08 2.51
N ALA A 236 1.01 10.04 3.06
CA ALA A 236 0.82 8.66 2.61
C ALA A 236 -0.65 8.22 2.75
N GLY A 237 -1.30 8.54 3.89
CA GLY A 237 -2.71 8.26 4.10
C GLY A 237 -3.62 8.96 3.09
N ASN A 238 -3.40 10.26 2.84
CA ASN A 238 -4.14 11.05 1.85
C ASN A 238 -3.94 10.56 0.43
N PHE A 239 -2.71 10.20 0.06
CA PHE A 239 -2.36 9.65 -1.24
C PHE A 239 -3.11 8.33 -1.50
N VAL A 240 -2.99 7.38 -0.56
CA VAL A 240 -3.68 6.08 -0.66
C VAL A 240 -5.19 6.24 -0.71
N ARG A 241 -5.76 7.12 0.12
CA ARG A 241 -7.19 7.44 0.09
C ARG A 241 -7.62 7.94 -1.28
N THR A 242 -6.90 8.92 -1.82
CA THR A 242 -7.23 9.54 -3.10
C THR A 242 -7.22 8.51 -4.24
N LEU A 243 -6.19 7.66 -4.30
CA LEU A 243 -6.13 6.60 -5.31
C LEU A 243 -7.25 5.59 -5.14
N THR A 244 -7.48 5.11 -3.91
CA THR A 244 -8.52 4.10 -3.62
C THR A 244 -9.91 4.64 -3.98
N GLU A 245 -10.24 5.88 -3.62
CA GLU A 245 -11.54 6.48 -3.91
C GLU A 245 -11.73 6.78 -5.40
N ARG A 246 -10.67 7.22 -6.10
CA ARG A 246 -10.76 7.56 -7.53
C ARG A 246 -10.78 6.33 -8.44
N GLN A 247 -10.00 5.32 -8.12
CA GLN A 247 -9.87 4.12 -8.95
C GLN A 247 -10.81 2.98 -8.53
N GLY A 248 -11.37 3.04 -7.30
CA GLY A 248 -12.15 1.94 -6.75
C GLY A 248 -11.33 0.66 -6.46
N ILE A 249 -10.00 0.77 -6.48
CA ILE A 249 -9.07 -0.36 -6.27
C ILE A 249 -8.29 -0.11 -4.97
N PRO A 250 -8.30 -1.06 -4.01
CA PRO A 250 -7.56 -0.90 -2.77
C PRO A 250 -6.05 -1.01 -3.03
N VAL A 251 -5.32 0.07 -2.72
CA VAL A 251 -3.85 0.09 -2.78
C VAL A 251 -3.27 -0.70 -1.61
N GLY A 252 -2.23 -1.50 -1.84
CA GLY A 252 -1.54 -2.25 -0.78
C GLY A 252 -2.42 -3.30 -0.09
N SER A 253 -3.29 -3.99 -0.84
CA SER A 253 -4.17 -5.04 -0.31
C SER A 253 -3.58 -6.42 -0.58
N PRO A 254 -3.10 -7.17 0.45
CA PRO A 254 -2.61 -8.53 0.26
C PRO A 254 -3.67 -9.49 -0.29
N ASP A 255 -4.94 -9.32 0.12
CA ASP A 255 -6.06 -10.12 -0.40
C ASP A 255 -6.21 -9.94 -1.92
N ARG A 256 -6.11 -8.70 -2.41
CA ARG A 256 -6.20 -8.39 -3.83
C ARG A 256 -5.02 -8.95 -4.61
N VAL A 257 -3.79 -8.72 -4.12
CA VAL A 257 -2.58 -9.24 -4.78
C VAL A 257 -2.59 -10.76 -4.82
N ALA A 258 -2.98 -11.44 -3.72
CA ALA A 258 -3.08 -12.89 -3.69
C ALA A 258 -4.10 -13.45 -4.70
N LEU A 259 -5.20 -12.73 -4.94
CA LEU A 259 -6.18 -13.08 -5.96
C LEU A 259 -5.62 -12.88 -7.37
N ASP A 260 -5.01 -11.73 -7.64
CA ASP A 260 -4.42 -11.38 -8.94
C ASP A 260 -3.28 -12.35 -9.33
N MET A 261 -2.51 -12.80 -8.32
CA MET A 261 -1.47 -13.82 -8.48
C MET A 261 -2.02 -15.25 -8.57
N GLY A 262 -3.33 -15.47 -8.43
CA GLY A 262 -3.96 -16.78 -8.45
C GLY A 262 -3.62 -17.67 -7.26
N TRP A 263 -3.12 -17.11 -6.15
CA TRP A 263 -2.74 -17.88 -4.95
C TRP A 263 -3.93 -18.24 -4.06
N ILE A 264 -5.02 -17.48 -4.16
CA ILE A 264 -6.30 -17.76 -3.49
C ILE A 264 -7.45 -17.64 -4.49
N GLY A 265 -8.54 -18.41 -4.25
CA GLY A 265 -9.77 -18.25 -5.04
C GLY A 265 -10.70 -17.19 -4.44
N GLU A 266 -11.62 -16.66 -5.25
CA GLU A 266 -12.60 -15.62 -4.84
C GLU A 266 -13.43 -16.03 -3.62
N ALA A 267 -13.80 -17.29 -3.49
CA ALA A 267 -14.56 -17.79 -2.33
C ALA A 267 -13.78 -17.64 -1.02
N LYS A 268 -12.46 -17.85 -1.05
CA LYS A 268 -11.59 -17.68 0.12
C LYS A 268 -11.43 -16.20 0.48
N GLN A 269 -11.36 -15.32 -0.50
CA GLN A 269 -11.32 -13.87 -0.29
C GLN A 269 -12.57 -13.37 0.46
N LYS A 270 -13.77 -13.77 0.00
CA LYS A 270 -15.05 -13.41 0.65
C LYS A 270 -15.11 -13.87 2.11
N ASN A 271 -14.64 -15.08 2.40
CA ASN A 271 -14.60 -15.60 3.75
C ASN A 271 -13.61 -14.83 4.66
N CYS A 272 -12.47 -14.40 4.12
CA CYS A 272 -11.50 -13.58 4.85
C CYS A 272 -12.07 -12.18 5.16
N ALA A 273 -12.76 -11.55 4.22
CA ALA A 273 -13.42 -10.27 4.40
C ALA A 273 -14.52 -10.33 5.48
N GLN A 274 -15.35 -11.37 5.46
CA GLN A 274 -16.40 -11.59 6.47
C GLN A 274 -15.84 -11.82 7.88
N LYS A 275 -14.74 -12.57 8.02
CA LYS A 275 -14.08 -12.80 9.31
C LYS A 275 -13.44 -11.55 9.90
N LYS A 276 -13.04 -10.60 9.07
CA LYS A 276 -12.40 -9.34 9.51
C LYS A 276 -13.40 -8.26 9.91
N ASN A 277 -14.73 -8.48 9.79
CA ASN A 277 -15.76 -7.44 9.98
C ASN A 277 -15.40 -6.13 9.24
N LEU A 278 -14.67 -6.26 8.14
CA LEU A 278 -14.41 -5.13 7.27
C LEU A 278 -15.75 -4.73 6.69
N VAL A 279 -16.25 -3.56 7.06
CA VAL A 279 -17.33 -2.89 6.35
C VAL A 279 -16.85 -2.80 4.90
N GLU A 280 -17.35 -3.68 4.05
CA GLU A 280 -17.15 -3.55 2.61
C GLU A 280 -17.73 -2.18 2.26
N ARG A 281 -16.88 -1.20 1.96
CA ARG A 281 -17.35 -0.10 1.14
C ARG A 281 -17.87 -0.78 -0.12
N PRO A 282 -19.12 -0.55 -0.53
CA PRO A 282 -19.66 -1.19 -1.71
C PRO A 282 -18.67 -0.89 -2.84
N THR A 283 -17.96 -1.92 -3.28
CA THR A 283 -17.12 -1.87 -4.47
C THR A 283 -18.03 -1.37 -5.56
N ALA A 284 -17.58 -0.38 -6.33
CA ALA A 284 -18.35 0.23 -7.41
C ALA A 284 -19.19 -0.84 -8.08
N LEU A 285 -20.51 -0.65 -8.05
CA LEU A 285 -21.47 -1.54 -8.68
C LEU A 285 -20.91 -1.95 -10.05
N HIS A 286 -20.53 -3.22 -10.19
CA HIS A 286 -20.55 -3.81 -11.50
C HIS A 286 -21.96 -3.56 -12.01
N LEU A 287 -22.11 -2.67 -12.99
CA LEU A 287 -23.30 -2.57 -13.80
C LEU A 287 -23.41 -3.91 -14.57
N SER A 288 -23.78 -4.96 -13.85
CA SER A 288 -24.37 -6.12 -14.49
C SER A 288 -25.59 -5.58 -15.23
N LYS A 289 -25.72 -5.95 -16.50
CA LYS A 289 -26.87 -5.67 -17.34
C LYS A 289 -28.15 -5.74 -16.48
N PRO A 290 -29.09 -4.77 -16.62
CA PRO A 290 -30.30 -4.76 -15.81
C PRO A 290 -30.93 -6.16 -15.87
N SER A 291 -31.08 -6.79 -14.73
CA SER A 291 -31.86 -8.04 -14.65
C SER A 291 -33.29 -7.71 -14.99
N ASP A 292 -33.98 -8.60 -15.68
CA ASP A 292 -35.37 -8.45 -16.16
C ASP A 292 -36.37 -8.00 -15.10
N ASN A 293 -36.03 -8.08 -13.81
CA ASN A 293 -36.81 -7.58 -12.68
C ASN A 293 -36.89 -6.04 -12.59
N ILE A 294 -35.92 -5.27 -13.15
CA ILE A 294 -36.01 -3.80 -13.18
C ILE A 294 -36.96 -3.36 -14.32
N THR A 295 -37.00 -4.10 -15.39
CA THR A 295 -37.92 -3.85 -16.51
C THR A 295 -39.39 -4.04 -16.09
N ASN A 296 -39.69 -5.00 -15.24
CA ASN A 296 -41.04 -5.20 -14.70
C ASN A 296 -41.45 -4.12 -13.69
N ALA A 297 -40.50 -3.57 -12.90
CA ALA A 297 -40.78 -2.45 -11.98
C ALA A 297 -41.03 -1.14 -12.75
N LEU A 298 -40.40 -0.97 -13.93
CA LEU A 298 -40.60 0.21 -14.78
C LEU A 298 -41.88 0.09 -15.63
N SER A 299 -42.38 -1.13 -15.94
CA SER A 299 -43.63 -1.32 -16.65
C SER A 299 -44.88 -1.05 -15.82
N ILE A 300 -44.78 -1.15 -14.48
CA ILE A 300 -45.85 -0.79 -13.54
C ILE A 300 -46.00 0.74 -13.39
N SER A 301 -44.96 1.52 -13.69
CA SER A 301 -44.97 3.00 -13.60
C SER A 301 -45.60 3.71 -14.81
N ASN A 302 -45.95 2.96 -15.86
CA ASN A 302 -46.65 3.53 -17.04
C ASN A 302 -48.19 3.54 -16.91
N SER A 303 -48.74 2.95 -15.85
CA SER A 303 -50.15 3.20 -15.48
C SER A 303 -50.20 4.47 -14.68
N SER A 304 -50.89 5.47 -15.17
CA SER A 304 -51.13 6.85 -14.68
C SER A 304 -51.59 6.91 -13.21
N ALA A 305 -50.74 6.58 -12.24
CA ALA A 305 -50.92 6.90 -10.87
C ALA A 305 -50.24 8.27 -10.60
N GLU A 306 -50.98 9.36 -10.68
CA GLU A 306 -50.56 10.68 -10.23
C GLU A 306 -50.34 10.62 -8.71
N ILE A 307 -49.10 10.81 -8.27
CA ILE A 307 -48.79 11.00 -6.86
C ILE A 307 -49.06 12.48 -6.53
N ASP A 308 -50.11 12.76 -5.77
CA ASP A 308 -50.41 14.10 -5.26
C ASP A 308 -49.42 14.43 -4.14
N LEU A 309 -48.48 15.33 -4.43
CA LEU A 309 -47.52 15.86 -3.48
C LEU A 309 -48.00 17.12 -2.78
N GLY A 310 -49.31 17.33 -2.69
CA GLY A 310 -49.95 18.51 -2.04
C GLY A 310 -49.34 18.78 -0.66
N GLY A 311 -48.70 19.95 -0.50
CA GLY A 311 -48.26 20.49 0.80
C GLY A 311 -46.83 20.16 1.24
N LEU A 312 -46.02 19.44 0.48
CA LEU A 312 -44.62 19.18 0.81
C LEU A 312 -43.69 20.21 0.14
N THR A 313 -42.85 20.83 0.97
CA THR A 313 -41.75 21.68 0.46
C THR A 313 -40.58 20.82 -0.02
N PRO A 314 -39.65 21.30 -0.91
CA PRO A 314 -38.47 20.58 -1.35
C PRO A 314 -37.63 20.04 -0.18
N SER A 315 -37.47 20.82 0.88
CA SER A 315 -36.70 20.41 2.07
C SER A 315 -37.33 19.23 2.82
N ASN A 316 -38.66 19.17 2.88
CA ASN A 316 -39.37 18.05 3.51
C ASN A 316 -39.31 16.76 2.68
N LEU A 317 -39.23 16.89 1.34
CA LEU A 317 -39.04 15.75 0.45
C LEU A 317 -37.67 15.11 0.63
N ILE A 318 -36.62 15.92 0.71
CA ILE A 318 -35.23 15.46 0.91
C ILE A 318 -35.11 14.79 2.29
N SER A 319 -35.63 15.38 3.34
CA SER A 319 -35.58 14.83 4.70
C SER A 319 -36.36 13.50 4.81
N ASN A 320 -37.51 13.36 4.17
CA ASN A 320 -38.30 12.13 4.19
C ASN A 320 -37.67 11.04 3.33
N CYS A 321 -37.00 11.37 2.22
CA CYS A 321 -36.22 10.39 1.44
C CYS A 321 -35.02 9.85 2.24
N LEU A 322 -34.29 10.72 2.95
CA LEU A 322 -33.14 10.34 3.79
C LEU A 322 -33.52 9.47 4.99
N VAL A 323 -34.68 9.75 5.61
CA VAL A 323 -35.18 9.00 6.80
C VAL A 323 -35.67 7.59 6.42
N LYS A 324 -36.29 7.41 5.26
CA LYS A 324 -36.74 6.08 4.81
C LYS A 324 -35.62 5.15 4.38
N GLU A 325 -34.48 5.67 3.99
CA GLU A 325 -33.32 4.85 3.59
C GLU A 325 -32.60 4.21 4.79
N LYS A 326 -32.73 4.73 6.00
CA LYS A 326 -32.04 4.16 7.17
C LYS A 326 -32.63 2.82 7.65
N ASP A 327 -33.84 2.48 7.25
CA ASP A 327 -34.54 1.35 7.91
C ASP A 327 -34.65 0.05 7.12
N GLN A 328 -34.44 -0.04 5.81
CA GLN A 328 -34.68 -1.32 5.12
C GLN A 328 -33.79 -1.80 3.98
N THR A 329 -32.96 -0.99 3.29
CA THR A 329 -32.25 -1.52 2.10
C THR A 329 -30.84 -1.04 1.81
N GLY A 330 -30.29 -0.05 2.52
CA GLY A 330 -28.90 0.43 2.30
C GLY A 330 -28.61 1.04 0.92
N LEU A 331 -29.63 1.49 0.17
CA LEU A 331 -29.50 2.07 -1.17
C LEU A 331 -29.54 3.61 -1.09
N ILE A 332 -28.39 4.25 -1.30
CA ILE A 332 -28.31 5.70 -1.48
C ILE A 332 -28.84 6.07 -2.87
N LEU A 333 -29.96 6.79 -2.91
CA LEU A 333 -30.47 7.33 -4.16
C LEU A 333 -29.55 8.45 -4.67
N SER A 334 -28.93 8.26 -5.84
CA SER A 334 -28.13 9.31 -6.47
C SER A 334 -29.02 10.50 -6.90
N PRO A 335 -28.51 11.73 -6.99
CA PRO A 335 -29.26 12.91 -7.44
C PRO A 335 -29.97 12.72 -8.79
N LEU A 336 -29.48 11.83 -9.65
CA LEU A 336 -30.09 11.47 -10.94
C LEU A 336 -31.47 10.80 -10.83
N LYS A 337 -31.82 10.21 -9.69
CA LYS A 337 -33.16 9.58 -9.50
C LYS A 337 -34.24 10.58 -9.11
N ILE A 338 -33.87 11.75 -8.59
CA ILE A 338 -34.80 12.83 -8.21
C ILE A 338 -35.36 13.56 -9.46
N THR A 339 -34.66 13.51 -10.60
CA THR A 339 -35.12 14.12 -11.86
C THR A 339 -36.35 13.45 -12.50
N ALA A 340 -36.79 12.32 -11.98
CA ALA A 340 -37.99 11.61 -12.47
C ALA A 340 -39.29 12.03 -11.81
N ILE A 341 -39.27 12.92 -10.81
CA ILE A 341 -40.46 13.40 -10.10
C ILE A 341 -41.00 14.65 -10.79
N ARG A 342 -42.17 14.57 -11.46
CA ARG A 342 -42.86 15.71 -12.06
C ARG A 342 -43.89 16.31 -11.11
N ARG A 343 -43.86 17.64 -10.90
CA ARG A 343 -44.98 18.38 -10.33
C ARG A 343 -46.01 18.74 -11.40
N LYS A 344 -47.29 18.78 -11.01
CA LYS A 344 -48.44 19.14 -11.88
C LYS A 344 -48.39 20.57 -12.48
N SER A 345 -47.53 21.47 -11.95
CA SER A 345 -47.56 22.90 -12.29
C SER A 345 -46.18 23.55 -12.51
N GLY A 346 -45.28 22.87 -13.10
CA GLY A 346 -43.99 23.49 -13.46
C GLY A 346 -43.03 22.46 -14.02
N GLY A 347 -42.38 22.79 -15.12
CA GLY A 347 -41.45 21.91 -15.76
C GLY A 347 -40.20 21.61 -14.89
N VAL A 348 -39.47 20.59 -15.25
CA VAL A 348 -38.23 20.12 -14.59
C VAL A 348 -37.22 21.25 -14.30
N ALA A 349 -37.21 22.31 -15.09
CA ALA A 349 -36.33 23.47 -14.92
C ALA A 349 -36.59 24.27 -13.63
N GLY A 350 -37.89 24.47 -13.26
CA GLY A 350 -38.24 25.22 -12.03
C GLY A 350 -37.86 24.50 -10.73
N PHE A 351 -37.86 23.15 -10.75
CA PHE A 351 -37.46 22.35 -9.60
C PHE A 351 -35.97 22.38 -9.34
N MET A 352 -35.16 22.39 -10.39
CA MET A 352 -33.68 22.47 -10.29
C MET A 352 -33.21 23.84 -9.79
N GLU A 353 -33.92 24.91 -10.12
CA GLU A 353 -33.60 26.27 -9.66
C GLU A 353 -33.89 26.48 -8.16
N GLU A 354 -34.93 25.83 -7.63
CA GLU A 354 -35.21 25.81 -6.18
C GLU A 354 -34.23 24.94 -5.38
N MET A 355 -33.75 23.84 -5.96
CA MET A 355 -32.75 23.00 -5.32
C MET A 355 -31.41 23.72 -5.18
N HIS A 356 -30.96 24.47 -6.20
CA HIS A 356 -29.72 25.26 -6.14
C HIS A 356 -29.78 26.40 -5.11
N LYS A 357 -30.96 26.91 -4.78
CA LYS A 357 -31.13 27.92 -3.72
C LYS A 357 -31.14 27.34 -2.31
N ALA A 358 -31.48 26.07 -2.17
CA ALA A 358 -31.48 25.37 -0.86
C ALA A 358 -30.06 24.88 -0.45
N ASP A 359 -29.17 24.61 -1.40
CA ASP A 359 -27.78 24.24 -1.15
C ASP A 359 -26.88 25.44 -0.78
N SER A 360 -27.38 26.68 -0.96
CA SER A 360 -26.63 27.91 -0.69
C SER A 360 -27.12 28.63 0.59
N SER A 361 -27.98 28.03 1.37
CA SER A 361 -28.46 28.49 2.70
C SER A 361 -28.14 27.45 3.79
#